data_462000064db43bcf7128f445c3f4f4f3
#
_entry.id   462000064db43bcf7128f445c3f4f4f3
#
_cell.length_a   1.000
_cell.length_b   1.000
_cell.length_c   1.000
_cell.angle_alpha   90.00
_cell.angle_beta   90.00
_cell.angle_gamma   90.00
#
_symmetry.space_group_name_H-M   'P 1'
#
loop_
_entity.id
_entity.type
_entity.pdbx_description
1 polymer ?
#
loop_
_entity_poly.entity_id
_entity_poly.type
_entity_poly.pdbx_seq_one_letter_code
_entity_poly.pdbx_strand_id
1 'polypeptide(L)'
;MRRRRLTTLAAAAALASLAGCGFQLRRPQPLPFARIALQGFEARSPLAEALRRALRDVAQVVAQPQQAQVVLVAMEDLTQRSIVASTATGQVREIQLRIQFGFRVSTPEGTPLAAPAQLVLARDMSYSETAALAKELEEAQQLREMRADIVGQVLRRLASVRPAGG
;
A
#
# COMPACT_ATOMS: atom_id res chain seq x y z
N MET A 1 21.95 -2.56 -56.07
CA MET A 1 20.86 -3.27 -55.31
C MET A 1 21.25 -3.77 -53.91
N ARG A 2 22.52 -4.03 -53.57
CA ARG A 2 22.99 -4.50 -52.24
C ARG A 2 22.88 -3.44 -51.12
N ARG A 3 23.09 -2.16 -51.39
CA ARG A 3 23.05 -1.08 -50.37
C ARG A 3 21.62 -0.85 -49.79
N ARG A 4 20.58 -0.97 -50.61
CA ARG A 4 19.17 -0.80 -50.14
C ARG A 4 18.70 -1.96 -49.23
N ARG A 5 19.26 -3.16 -49.43
CA ARG A 5 18.91 -4.31 -48.54
C ARG A 5 19.60 -4.22 -47.17
N LEU A 6 20.76 -3.60 -47.07
CA LEU A 6 21.47 -3.38 -45.81
C LEU A 6 20.80 -2.33 -44.93
N THR A 7 20.26 -1.26 -45.54
CA THR A 7 19.52 -0.23 -44.78
C THR A 7 18.17 -0.70 -44.24
N THR A 8 17.48 -1.58 -44.96
CA THR A 8 16.21 -2.18 -44.51
C THR A 8 16.43 -3.19 -43.39
N LEU A 9 17.52 -3.96 -43.42
CA LEU A 9 17.88 -4.88 -42.31
C LEU A 9 18.27 -4.12 -41.03
N ALA A 10 19.01 -3.02 -41.14
CA ALA A 10 19.38 -2.20 -39.99
C ALA A 10 18.17 -1.51 -39.34
N ALA A 11 17.20 -1.04 -40.14
CA ALA A 11 15.97 -0.45 -39.63
C ALA A 11 15.07 -1.49 -38.93
N ALA A 12 14.98 -2.71 -39.44
CA ALA A 12 14.23 -3.80 -38.82
C ALA A 12 14.84 -4.25 -37.48
N ALA A 13 16.18 -4.29 -37.39
CA ALA A 13 16.89 -4.61 -36.15
C ALA A 13 16.72 -3.53 -35.07
N ALA A 14 16.68 -2.24 -35.46
CA ALA A 14 16.44 -1.12 -34.53
C ALA A 14 15.01 -1.10 -34.00
N LEU A 15 14.00 -1.50 -34.78
CA LEU A 15 12.61 -1.62 -34.31
C LEU A 15 12.40 -2.82 -33.36
N ALA A 16 13.13 -3.90 -33.56
CA ALA A 16 13.06 -5.08 -32.69
C ALA A 16 13.64 -4.83 -31.28
N SER A 17 14.61 -3.92 -31.15
CA SER A 17 15.21 -3.55 -29.84
C SER A 17 14.30 -2.66 -28.99
N LEU A 18 13.32 -1.96 -29.56
CA LEU A 18 12.35 -1.15 -28.80
C LEU A 18 11.20 -2.02 -28.21
N ALA A 19 10.98 -3.22 -28.71
CA ALA A 19 9.96 -4.14 -28.17
C ALA A 19 10.40 -4.85 -26.87
N GLY A 20 11.66 -4.72 -26.47
CA GLY A 20 12.25 -5.43 -25.33
C GLY A 20 12.00 -4.81 -23.94
N CYS A 21 11.44 -3.60 -23.83
CA CYS A 21 11.05 -3.04 -22.54
C CYS A 21 9.69 -3.61 -22.11
N GLY A 22 9.69 -4.85 -21.67
CA GLY A 22 8.52 -5.54 -21.09
C GLY A 22 8.08 -4.86 -19.80
N PHE A 23 7.41 -3.72 -19.89
CA PHE A 23 6.72 -3.11 -18.77
C PHE A 23 5.53 -4.00 -18.40
N GLN A 24 5.76 -4.94 -17.46
CA GLN A 24 4.68 -5.71 -16.89
C GLN A 24 4.02 -4.89 -15.77
N LEU A 25 2.76 -4.54 -15.95
CA LEU A 25 1.92 -4.07 -14.85
C LEU A 25 2.04 -5.09 -13.70
N ARG A 26 2.42 -4.60 -12.51
CA ARG A 26 2.55 -5.42 -11.31
C ARG A 26 1.21 -6.08 -11.00
N ARG A 27 1.07 -7.36 -11.34
CA ARG A 27 -0.13 -8.13 -11.00
C ARG A 27 -0.20 -8.28 -9.48
N PRO A 28 -1.39 -8.14 -8.87
CA PRO A 28 -1.58 -8.49 -7.45
C PRO A 28 -1.08 -9.92 -7.22
N GLN A 29 -0.30 -10.13 -6.16
CA GLN A 29 0.15 -11.47 -5.81
C GLN A 29 -1.07 -12.29 -5.38
N PRO A 30 -1.25 -13.52 -5.89
CA PRO A 30 -2.34 -14.38 -5.43
C PRO A 30 -2.17 -14.67 -3.94
N LEU A 31 -3.25 -14.59 -3.19
CA LEU A 31 -3.27 -14.96 -1.79
C LEU A 31 -3.52 -16.46 -1.64
N PRO A 32 -2.92 -17.14 -0.64
CA PRO A 32 -3.10 -18.58 -0.43
C PRO A 32 -4.44 -18.92 0.27
N PHE A 33 -5.40 -18.00 0.29
CA PHE A 33 -6.74 -18.15 0.86
C PHE A 33 -7.74 -17.33 0.05
N ALA A 34 -9.02 -17.75 0.09
CA ALA A 34 -10.10 -17.09 -0.65
C ALA A 34 -10.91 -16.11 0.21
N ARG A 35 -10.94 -16.26 1.55
CA ARG A 35 -11.74 -15.44 2.45
C ARG A 35 -10.92 -14.90 3.62
N ILE A 36 -11.08 -13.60 3.88
CA ILE A 36 -10.41 -12.88 4.97
C ILE A 36 -11.40 -12.03 5.75
N ALA A 37 -11.25 -11.97 7.08
CA ALA A 37 -11.91 -10.98 7.92
C ALA A 37 -10.92 -9.91 8.38
N LEU A 38 -11.39 -8.66 8.47
CA LEU A 38 -10.65 -7.53 9.00
C LEU A 38 -11.27 -7.10 10.32
N GLN A 39 -10.48 -7.11 11.40
CA GLN A 39 -10.93 -6.76 12.76
C GLN A 39 -10.01 -5.71 13.41
N GLY A 40 -10.48 -5.10 14.50
CA GLY A 40 -9.70 -4.16 15.30
C GLY A 40 -9.55 -2.76 14.70
N PHE A 41 -10.17 -2.47 13.57
CA PHE A 41 -10.18 -1.14 12.98
C PHE A 41 -11.28 -0.27 13.56
N GLU A 42 -11.03 1.02 13.65
CA GLU A 42 -12.09 1.99 13.92
C GLU A 42 -13.16 1.98 12.82
N ALA A 43 -14.38 2.39 13.17
CA ALA A 43 -15.55 2.32 12.27
C ALA A 43 -15.37 3.04 10.92
N ARG A 44 -14.52 4.06 10.85
CA ARG A 44 -14.25 4.86 9.66
C ARG A 44 -12.76 4.90 9.30
N SER A 45 -12.00 3.87 9.64
CA SER A 45 -10.57 3.82 9.32
C SER A 45 -10.33 3.93 7.81
N PRO A 46 -9.61 4.96 7.34
CA PRO A 46 -9.25 5.09 5.94
C PRO A 46 -8.31 3.97 5.46
N LEU A 47 -7.51 3.40 6.37
CA LEU A 47 -6.64 2.27 6.07
C LEU A 47 -7.44 0.98 5.89
N ALA A 48 -8.45 0.74 6.74
CA ALA A 48 -9.36 -0.40 6.57
C ALA A 48 -10.09 -0.34 5.22
N GLU A 49 -10.53 0.84 4.80
CA GLU A 49 -11.17 1.02 3.50
C GLU A 49 -10.19 0.78 2.34
N ALA A 50 -8.95 1.24 2.47
CA ALA A 50 -7.91 1.01 1.47
C ALA A 50 -7.58 -0.50 1.36
N LEU A 51 -7.48 -1.21 2.49
CA LEU A 51 -7.30 -2.67 2.53
C LEU A 51 -8.47 -3.41 1.90
N ARG A 52 -9.72 -3.05 2.23
CA ARG A 52 -10.91 -3.68 1.62
C ARG A 52 -10.93 -3.49 0.10
N ARG A 53 -10.58 -2.29 -0.40
CA ARG A 53 -10.49 -2.04 -1.85
C ARG A 53 -9.43 -2.91 -2.51
N ALA A 54 -8.25 -3.00 -1.93
CA ALA A 54 -7.14 -3.76 -2.50
C ALA A 54 -7.36 -5.28 -2.44
N LEU A 55 -8.13 -5.76 -1.48
CA LEU A 55 -8.46 -7.18 -1.32
C LEU A 55 -9.56 -7.65 -2.28
N ARG A 56 -10.42 -6.76 -2.82
CA ARG A 56 -11.57 -7.15 -3.66
C ARG A 56 -11.21 -8.04 -4.85
N ASP A 57 -10.04 -7.81 -5.43
CA ASP A 57 -9.62 -8.50 -6.64
C ASP A 57 -8.86 -9.81 -6.37
N VAL A 58 -8.53 -10.08 -5.09
CA VAL A 58 -7.66 -11.21 -4.71
C VAL A 58 -8.25 -12.12 -3.62
N ALA A 59 -9.22 -11.63 -2.83
CA ALA A 59 -9.91 -12.39 -1.79
C ALA A 59 -11.27 -11.76 -1.45
N GLN A 60 -12.19 -12.57 -0.95
CA GLN A 60 -13.46 -12.09 -0.42
C GLN A 60 -13.29 -11.60 1.02
N VAL A 61 -13.60 -10.32 1.27
CA VAL A 61 -13.65 -9.79 2.63
C VAL A 61 -14.99 -10.13 3.23
N VAL A 62 -14.99 -10.92 4.32
CA VAL A 62 -16.20 -11.35 5.07
C VAL A 62 -16.32 -10.54 6.36
N ALA A 63 -17.57 -10.35 6.81
CA ALA A 63 -17.84 -9.58 8.00
C ALA A 63 -17.56 -10.38 9.29
N GLN A 64 -17.88 -11.67 9.26
CA GLN A 64 -17.76 -12.55 10.43
C GLN A 64 -16.46 -13.35 10.36
N PRO A 65 -15.62 -13.36 11.40
CA PRO A 65 -14.37 -14.12 11.44
C PRO A 65 -14.56 -15.60 11.17
N GLN A 66 -15.66 -16.19 11.65
CA GLN A 66 -15.97 -17.62 11.50
C GLN A 66 -16.15 -18.04 10.04
N GLN A 67 -16.46 -17.10 9.14
CA GLN A 67 -16.58 -17.34 7.71
C GLN A 67 -15.26 -17.16 6.95
N ALA A 68 -14.24 -16.64 7.62
CA ALA A 68 -12.93 -16.41 7.04
C ALA A 68 -12.05 -17.66 7.12
N GLN A 69 -11.00 -17.69 6.31
CA GLN A 69 -9.88 -18.62 6.45
C GLN A 69 -8.72 -17.95 7.19
N VAL A 70 -8.65 -16.63 7.08
CA VAL A 70 -7.61 -15.79 7.68
C VAL A 70 -8.29 -14.58 8.32
N VAL A 71 -7.84 -14.21 9.51
CA VAL A 71 -8.28 -13.00 10.22
C VAL A 71 -7.08 -12.07 10.38
N LEU A 72 -7.18 -10.87 9.85
CA LEU A 72 -6.24 -9.78 10.12
C LEU A 72 -6.84 -8.90 11.22
N VAL A 73 -6.12 -8.77 12.32
CA VAL A 73 -6.52 -7.92 13.46
C VAL A 73 -5.59 -6.73 13.54
N ALA A 74 -6.12 -5.54 13.36
CA ALA A 74 -5.41 -4.29 13.63
C ALA A 74 -5.22 -4.15 15.14
N MET A 75 -3.97 -3.94 15.57
CA MET A 75 -3.60 -3.67 16.95
C MET A 75 -3.32 -2.19 17.18
N GLU A 76 -2.89 -1.51 16.10
CA GLU A 76 -2.61 -0.09 16.07
C GLU A 76 -2.94 0.44 14.67
N ASP A 77 -3.66 1.55 14.58
CA ASP A 77 -3.97 2.25 13.32
C ASP A 77 -3.97 3.76 13.62
N LEU A 78 -2.78 4.35 13.60
CA LEU A 78 -2.57 5.75 13.96
C LEU A 78 -2.07 6.54 12.77
N THR A 79 -2.71 7.70 12.54
CA THR A 79 -2.22 8.73 11.62
C THR A 79 -1.96 9.99 12.42
N GLN A 80 -0.74 10.51 12.37
CA GLN A 80 -0.29 11.68 13.12
C GLN A 80 0.26 12.74 12.19
N ARG A 81 0.04 13.99 12.57
CA ARG A 81 0.63 15.18 11.96
C ARG A 81 1.36 15.96 13.05
N SER A 82 2.63 16.26 12.82
CA SER A 82 3.45 17.03 13.75
C SER A 82 4.18 18.16 13.03
N ILE A 83 4.43 19.26 13.74
CA ILE A 83 5.24 20.36 13.26
C ILE A 83 6.69 20.00 13.54
N VAL A 84 7.56 20.05 12.51
CA VAL A 84 9.00 19.73 12.63
C VAL A 84 9.88 20.96 12.45
N ALA A 85 9.39 22.00 11.78
CA ALA A 85 10.13 23.27 11.68
C ALA A 85 9.20 24.49 11.70
N SER A 86 9.63 25.53 12.40
CA SER A 86 8.97 26.85 12.47
C SER A 86 10.01 27.96 12.33
N THR A 87 9.57 29.15 11.89
CA THR A 87 10.41 30.36 11.92
C THR A 87 10.59 30.87 13.34
N ALA A 88 11.51 31.83 13.54
CA ALA A 88 11.67 32.55 14.81
C ALA A 88 10.41 33.31 15.23
N THR A 89 9.51 33.64 14.30
CA THR A 89 8.21 34.30 14.54
C THR A 89 7.07 33.30 14.75
N GLY A 90 7.36 32.00 14.85
CA GLY A 90 6.37 30.94 15.12
C GLY A 90 5.59 30.44 13.92
N GLN A 91 5.88 30.89 12.69
CA GLN A 91 5.22 30.41 11.49
C GLN A 91 5.69 28.99 11.15
N VAL A 92 4.76 28.07 10.92
CA VAL A 92 5.07 26.70 10.50
C VAL A 92 5.68 26.68 9.11
N ARG A 93 6.80 25.96 8.94
CA ARG A 93 7.52 25.78 7.68
C ARG A 93 7.51 24.36 7.18
N GLU A 94 7.48 23.40 8.10
CA GLU A 94 7.53 21.99 7.77
C GLU A 94 6.69 21.18 8.74
N ILE A 95 5.96 20.23 8.21
CA ILE A 95 5.19 19.25 8.96
C ILE A 95 5.63 17.83 8.58
N GLN A 96 5.54 16.93 9.53
CA GLN A 96 5.73 15.51 9.32
C GLN A 96 4.38 14.80 9.41
N LEU A 97 4.09 13.99 8.40
CA LEU A 97 2.99 13.02 8.40
C LEU A 97 3.54 11.65 8.78
N ARG A 98 2.89 10.98 9.73
CA ARG A 98 3.30 9.66 10.20
C ARG A 98 2.10 8.73 10.26
N ILE A 99 2.25 7.53 9.71
CA ILE A 99 1.27 6.44 9.85
C ILE A 99 1.96 5.28 10.55
N GLN A 100 1.32 4.76 11.60
CA GLN A 100 1.75 3.58 12.33
C GLN A 100 0.64 2.55 12.25
N PHE A 101 0.97 1.35 11.78
CA PHE A 101 0.04 0.25 11.64
C PHE A 101 0.62 -1.03 12.22
N GLY A 102 0.07 -1.45 13.35
CA GLY A 102 0.37 -2.72 14.01
C GLY A 102 -0.73 -3.73 13.70
N PHE A 103 -0.36 -4.95 13.32
CA PHE A 103 -1.34 -5.99 13.05
C PHE A 103 -0.81 -7.40 13.33
N ARG A 104 -1.74 -8.33 13.53
CA ARG A 104 -1.50 -9.78 13.60
C ARG A 104 -2.39 -10.50 12.60
N VAL A 105 -1.94 -11.69 12.20
CA VAL A 105 -2.67 -12.57 11.28
C VAL A 105 -2.85 -13.93 11.96
N SER A 106 -4.08 -14.40 12.02
CA SER A 106 -4.45 -15.67 12.67
C SER A 106 -5.51 -16.43 11.89
N THR A 107 -5.76 -17.67 12.29
CA THR A 107 -6.97 -18.41 11.90
C THR A 107 -8.19 -17.82 12.62
N PRO A 108 -9.43 -18.17 12.22
CA PRO A 108 -10.66 -17.81 12.96
C PRO A 108 -10.65 -18.22 14.43
N GLU A 109 -9.99 -19.33 14.77
CA GLU A 109 -9.85 -19.89 16.12
C GLU A 109 -8.77 -19.17 16.94
N GLY A 110 -8.03 -18.21 16.30
CA GLY A 110 -7.01 -17.42 16.96
C GLY A 110 -5.58 -17.96 16.87
N THR A 111 -5.35 -19.09 16.16
CA THR A 111 -4.00 -19.63 15.97
C THR A 111 -3.17 -18.66 15.11
N PRO A 112 -2.00 -18.18 15.58
CA PRO A 112 -1.16 -17.28 14.80
C PRO A 112 -0.66 -17.92 13.50
N LEU A 113 -0.83 -17.23 12.38
CA LEU A 113 -0.34 -17.63 11.06
C LEU A 113 0.96 -16.92 10.67
N ALA A 114 1.27 -15.81 11.33
CA ALA A 114 2.51 -15.07 11.19
C ALA A 114 2.83 -14.31 12.48
N ALA A 115 4.09 -13.97 12.69
CA ALA A 115 4.48 -13.07 13.79
C ALA A 115 3.78 -11.70 13.62
N PRO A 116 3.36 -11.04 14.72
CA PRO A 116 2.85 -9.68 14.66
C PRO A 116 3.81 -8.75 13.93
N ALA A 117 3.26 -7.77 13.24
CA ALA A 117 4.03 -6.80 12.47
C ALA A 117 3.65 -5.38 12.84
N GLN A 118 4.64 -4.50 12.80
CA GLN A 118 4.45 -3.06 12.89
C GLN A 118 5.06 -2.41 11.65
N LEU A 119 4.29 -1.57 10.99
CA LEU A 119 4.69 -0.77 9.85
C LEU A 119 4.64 0.71 10.25
N VAL A 120 5.71 1.43 9.98
CA VAL A 120 5.80 2.86 10.25
C VAL A 120 6.27 3.55 9.00
N LEU A 121 5.49 4.53 8.53
CA LEU A 121 5.88 5.43 7.45
C LEU A 121 5.86 6.86 7.97
N ALA A 122 6.86 7.65 7.61
CA ALA A 122 6.91 9.07 7.88
C ALA A 122 7.32 9.80 6.59
N ARG A 123 6.71 10.96 6.35
CA ARG A 123 7.04 11.87 5.24
C ARG A 123 6.98 13.31 5.72
N ASP A 124 8.01 14.05 5.42
CA ASP A 124 8.05 15.48 5.68
C ASP A 124 7.52 16.24 4.45
N MET A 125 6.80 17.33 4.69
CA MET A 125 6.33 18.22 3.65
C MET A 125 6.43 19.67 4.07
N SER A 126 6.78 20.55 3.13
CA SER A 126 6.79 21.99 3.36
C SER A 126 5.36 22.49 3.64
N TYR A 127 5.23 23.44 4.53
CA TYR A 127 3.96 24.08 4.87
C TYR A 127 4.04 25.59 4.66
N SER A 128 2.93 26.20 4.26
CA SER A 128 2.79 27.65 4.13
C SER A 128 1.35 28.04 4.44
N GLU A 129 1.18 28.95 5.39
CA GLU A 129 -0.14 29.46 5.78
C GLU A 129 -0.83 30.21 4.63
N THR A 130 -0.05 30.89 3.78
CA THR A 130 -0.59 31.63 2.61
C THR A 130 -1.12 30.71 1.52
N ALA A 131 -0.74 29.43 1.53
CA ALA A 131 -1.18 28.41 0.59
C ALA A 131 -1.89 27.24 1.29
N ALA A 132 -2.53 27.49 2.45
CA ALA A 132 -3.08 26.46 3.32
C ALA A 132 -3.97 25.44 2.58
N LEU A 133 -4.92 25.91 1.76
CA LEU A 133 -5.82 25.00 1.01
C LEU A 133 -5.06 24.07 0.05
N ALA A 134 -4.05 24.60 -0.67
CA ALA A 134 -3.23 23.77 -1.55
C ALA A 134 -2.42 22.74 -0.74
N LYS A 135 -1.95 23.13 0.45
CA LYS A 135 -1.20 22.24 1.35
C LYS A 135 -2.08 21.16 1.98
N GLU A 136 -3.35 21.44 2.28
CA GLU A 136 -4.31 20.42 2.71
C GLU A 136 -4.59 19.37 1.62
N LEU A 137 -4.69 19.78 0.36
CA LEU A 137 -4.87 18.86 -0.76
C LEU A 137 -3.61 17.99 -0.97
N GLU A 138 -2.41 18.59 -0.85
CA GLU A 138 -1.14 17.89 -0.92
C GLU A 138 -1.00 16.87 0.23
N GLU A 139 -1.33 17.27 1.47
CA GLU A 139 -1.35 16.40 2.65
C GLU A 139 -2.28 15.20 2.44
N ALA A 140 -3.50 15.45 1.99
CA ALA A 140 -4.47 14.40 1.70
C ALA A 140 -3.96 13.42 0.63
N GLN A 141 -3.24 13.91 -0.39
CA GLN A 141 -2.62 13.08 -1.41
C GLN A 141 -1.48 12.24 -0.83
N GLN A 142 -0.58 12.85 -0.06
CA GLN A 142 0.52 12.14 0.61
C GLN A 142 0.01 11.02 1.52
N LEU A 143 -1.02 11.29 2.32
CA LEU A 143 -1.63 10.29 3.19
C LEU A 143 -2.26 9.13 2.40
N ARG A 144 -2.87 9.40 1.23
CA ARG A 144 -3.39 8.32 0.35
C ARG A 144 -2.27 7.42 -0.16
N GLU A 145 -1.16 8.01 -0.60
CA GLU A 145 0.01 7.27 -1.07
C GLU A 145 0.67 6.45 0.03
N MET A 146 0.85 7.04 1.22
CA MET A 146 1.40 6.31 2.38
C MET A 146 0.53 5.12 2.76
N ARG A 147 -0.81 5.27 2.74
CA ARG A 147 -1.73 4.15 2.99
C ARG A 147 -1.61 3.07 1.90
N ALA A 148 -1.46 3.46 0.64
CA ALA A 148 -1.27 2.51 -0.45
C ALA A 148 0.04 1.71 -0.28
N ASP A 149 1.11 2.35 0.18
CA ASP A 149 2.38 1.70 0.50
C ASP A 149 2.23 0.68 1.64
N ILE A 150 1.51 1.04 2.72
CA ILE A 150 1.20 0.12 3.83
C ILE A 150 0.38 -1.05 3.34
N VAL A 151 -0.70 -0.81 2.57
CA VAL A 151 -1.53 -1.86 1.97
C VAL A 151 -0.68 -2.82 1.14
N GLY A 152 0.22 -2.30 0.31
CA GLY A 152 1.14 -3.13 -0.47
C GLY A 152 2.04 -4.01 0.40
N GLN A 153 2.51 -3.51 1.55
CA GLN A 153 3.31 -4.28 2.50
C GLN A 153 2.48 -5.37 3.20
N VAL A 154 1.26 -5.03 3.61
CA VAL A 154 0.31 -5.98 4.22
C VAL A 154 -0.02 -7.11 3.24
N LEU A 155 -0.35 -6.80 1.97
CA LEU A 155 -0.66 -7.81 0.96
C LEU A 155 0.51 -8.76 0.70
N ARG A 156 1.75 -8.25 0.64
CA ARG A 156 2.95 -9.10 0.53
C ARG A 156 3.09 -10.06 1.70
N ARG A 157 2.79 -9.59 2.92
CA ARG A 157 2.85 -10.43 4.11
C ARG A 157 1.72 -11.46 4.13
N LEU A 158 0.52 -11.09 3.70
CA LEU A 158 -0.61 -12.02 3.55
C LEU A 158 -0.34 -13.09 2.48
N ALA A 159 0.37 -12.76 1.42
CA ALA A 159 0.77 -13.73 0.38
C ALA A 159 1.78 -14.78 0.88
N SER A 160 2.52 -14.48 1.97
CA SER A 160 3.47 -15.42 2.59
C SER A 160 2.85 -16.29 3.69
N VAL A 161 1.62 -16.03 4.09
CA VAL A 161 0.90 -16.80 5.12
C VAL A 161 0.54 -18.17 4.56
N ARG A 162 0.65 -19.21 5.40
CA ARG A 162 0.21 -20.58 5.07
C ARG A 162 -0.93 -20.96 6.00
N PRO A 163 -2.20 -20.86 5.57
CA PRO A 163 -3.31 -21.37 6.35
C PRO A 163 -3.16 -22.88 6.55
N ALA A 164 -3.39 -23.39 7.76
CA ALA A 164 -3.43 -24.80 7.99
C ALA A 164 -4.64 -25.38 7.24
N GLY A 165 -4.42 -26.23 6.22
CA GLY A 165 -5.48 -26.94 5.50
C GLY A 165 -5.66 -26.49 4.04
N GLY A 166 -4.57 -26.18 3.30
CA GLY A 166 -4.53 -26.12 1.85
C GLY A 166 -3.81 -27.33 1.30
#